data_9c0e6b22df7a92c14a4417689e2eb04b
#
_entry.id   9c0e6b22df7a92c14a4417689e2eb04b
#
_cell.length_a   1.000
_cell.length_b   1.000
_cell.length_c   1.000
_cell.angle_alpha   90.00
_cell.angle_beta   90.00
_cell.angle_gamma   90.00
#
_symmetry.space_group_name_H-M   'P 1'
#
loop_
_entity.id
_entity.type
_entity.pdbx_description
1 polymer ?
#
loop_
_entity_poly.entity_id
_entity_poly.type
_entity_poly.pdbx_seq_one_letter_code
_entity_poly.pdbx_strand_id
1 'polypeptide(L)'
;VNTAVHQTLVVQLQAGDTADRFPVLAHLGYEAADPFALTVVFSHDGRVLARWVLDREMVTEGLTRAVGVGDVRLRPESRGMWDELRIELLGDHRADGDRHRAVVFVWTAAVESFLRETHSVVRPGRERVCVDDFLAELTAEG
;
A
#
# COMPACT_ATOMS: atom_id res chain seq x y z
N VAL A 1 -16.55 11.62 -13.84
CA VAL A 1 -15.57 10.56 -13.98
C VAL A 1 -14.67 10.55 -12.75
N ASN A 2 -14.64 9.41 -12.07
CA ASN A 2 -13.78 9.23 -10.90
C ASN A 2 -12.34 9.02 -11.35
N THR A 3 -11.42 9.89 -10.91
CA THR A 3 -10.01 9.80 -11.22
C THR A 3 -9.17 9.42 -10.00
N ALA A 4 -9.79 9.34 -8.83
CA ALA A 4 -9.12 9.03 -7.57
C ALA A 4 -10.00 8.20 -6.66
N VAL A 5 -9.37 7.38 -5.82
CA VAL A 5 -10.02 6.60 -4.77
C VAL A 5 -9.27 6.85 -3.46
N HIS A 6 -10.02 7.16 -2.41
CA HIS A 6 -9.47 7.34 -1.07
C HIS A 6 -10.31 6.54 -0.08
N GLN A 7 -9.64 5.84 0.81
CA GLN A 7 -10.31 5.05 1.84
C GLN A 7 -9.46 5.01 3.10
N THR A 8 -10.10 5.08 4.26
CA THR A 8 -9.42 4.94 5.54
C THR A 8 -9.85 3.63 6.19
N LEU A 9 -8.88 2.84 6.60
CA LEU A 9 -9.09 1.55 7.24
C LEU A 9 -8.42 1.52 8.61
N VAL A 10 -8.99 0.74 9.52
CA VAL A 10 -8.29 0.35 10.73
C VAL A 10 -7.49 -0.91 10.42
N VAL A 11 -6.19 -0.86 10.63
CA VAL A 11 -5.30 -2.00 10.43
C VAL A 11 -4.57 -2.29 11.75
N GLN A 12 -3.88 -3.42 11.81
CA GLN A 12 -3.11 -3.79 12.99
C GLN A 12 -1.63 -3.70 12.70
N LEU A 13 -0.91 -3.03 13.58
CA LEU A 13 0.53 -2.84 13.45
C LEU A 13 1.24 -3.64 14.54
N GLN A 14 2.29 -4.33 14.13
CA GLN A 14 3.22 -5.03 15.00
C GLN A 14 4.61 -4.45 14.71
N ALA A 15 5.21 -3.79 15.69
CA ALA A 15 6.48 -3.10 15.52
C ALA A 15 7.58 -3.77 16.31
N GLY A 16 8.78 -3.79 15.74
CA GLY A 16 9.96 -4.36 16.39
C GLY A 16 9.85 -5.86 16.62
N ASP A 17 10.37 -6.32 17.75
CA ASP A 17 10.41 -7.74 18.11
C ASP A 17 9.21 -8.18 18.96
N THR A 18 8.26 -7.29 19.18
CA THR A 18 7.07 -7.60 19.99
C THR A 18 6.05 -8.38 19.15
N ALA A 19 5.36 -9.32 19.81
CA ALA A 19 4.26 -10.05 19.22
C ALA A 19 2.93 -9.32 19.32
N ASP A 20 2.91 -8.19 20.02
CA ASP A 20 1.69 -7.43 20.26
C ASP A 20 1.28 -6.65 19.03
N ARG A 21 -0.01 -6.68 18.73
CA ARG A 21 -0.61 -5.90 17.65
C ARG A 21 -1.39 -4.75 18.28
N PHE A 22 -1.35 -3.58 17.64
CA PHE A 22 -2.20 -2.47 18.05
C PHE A 22 -2.82 -1.80 16.83
N PRO A 23 -4.03 -1.21 16.99
CA PRO A 23 -4.72 -0.63 15.86
C PRO A 23 -4.13 0.72 15.47
N VAL A 24 -3.98 0.93 14.17
CA VAL A 24 -3.62 2.23 13.58
C VAL A 24 -4.52 2.49 12.39
N LEU A 25 -4.59 3.72 11.93
CA LEU A 25 -5.32 4.07 10.73
C LEU A 25 -4.40 3.96 9.53
N ALA A 26 -4.92 3.40 8.45
CA ALA A 26 -4.27 3.38 7.14
C ALA A 26 -5.13 4.19 6.18
N HIS A 27 -4.58 5.27 5.66
CA HIS A 27 -5.23 6.12 4.66
C HIS A 27 -4.71 5.68 3.30
N LEU A 28 -5.58 5.05 2.52
CA LEU A 28 -5.25 4.51 1.21
C LEU A 28 -5.61 5.53 0.14
N GLY A 29 -4.74 5.68 -0.85
CA GLY A 29 -4.96 6.59 -1.97
C GLY A 29 -4.57 5.95 -3.29
N TYR A 30 -5.33 6.27 -4.33
CA TYR A 30 -5.05 5.85 -5.69
C TYR A 30 -5.50 6.94 -6.65
N GLU A 31 -4.67 7.25 -7.64
CA GLU A 31 -5.00 8.25 -8.65
C GLU A 31 -4.71 7.71 -10.05
N ALA A 32 -5.62 8.01 -10.99
CA ALA A 32 -5.47 7.57 -12.37
C ALA A 32 -4.21 8.13 -13.03
N ALA A 33 -3.74 9.30 -12.59
CA ALA A 33 -2.52 9.93 -13.10
C ALA A 33 -1.26 9.13 -12.74
N ASP A 34 -1.32 8.30 -11.69
CA ASP A 34 -0.24 7.40 -11.27
C ASP A 34 -0.82 5.99 -11.08
N PRO A 35 -1.13 5.30 -12.18
CA PRO A 35 -2.01 4.12 -12.15
C PRO A 35 -1.37 2.87 -11.57
N PHE A 36 -0.06 2.85 -11.39
CA PHE A 36 0.63 1.70 -10.81
C PHE A 36 0.76 1.81 -9.30
N ALA A 37 0.60 3.00 -8.71
CA ALA A 37 0.93 3.27 -7.33
C ALA A 37 -0.30 3.32 -6.42
N LEU A 38 -0.19 2.65 -5.28
CA LEU A 38 -1.08 2.83 -4.15
C LEU A 38 -0.31 3.58 -3.08
N THR A 39 -0.88 4.65 -2.54
CA THR A 39 -0.29 5.37 -1.42
C THR A 39 -0.94 4.92 -0.13
N VAL A 40 -0.13 4.74 0.91
CA VAL A 40 -0.62 4.38 2.23
C VAL A 40 0.03 5.30 3.25
N VAL A 41 -0.80 5.96 4.05
CA VAL A 41 -0.33 6.79 5.15
C VAL A 41 -0.84 6.17 6.44
N PHE A 42 0.07 5.73 7.30
CA PHE A 42 -0.28 5.18 8.61
C PHE A 42 -0.28 6.31 9.64
N SER A 43 -1.31 6.36 10.45
CA SER A 43 -1.41 7.37 11.51
C SER A 43 -1.96 6.75 12.80
N HIS A 44 -1.61 7.39 13.92
CA HIS A 44 -2.09 7.01 15.24
C HIS A 44 -2.18 8.26 16.10
N ASP A 45 -3.31 8.44 16.77
CA ASP A 45 -3.58 9.60 17.63
C ASP A 45 -3.29 10.95 16.91
N GLY A 46 -3.69 11.06 15.64
CA GLY A 46 -3.50 12.26 14.85
C GLY A 46 -2.08 12.49 14.33
N ARG A 47 -1.17 11.56 14.57
CA ARG A 47 0.22 11.66 14.10
C ARG A 47 0.47 10.70 12.95
N VAL A 48 1.15 11.19 11.91
CA VAL A 48 1.61 10.34 10.81
C VAL A 48 2.80 9.52 11.28
N LEU A 49 2.68 8.19 11.20
CA LEU A 49 3.75 7.27 11.55
C LEU A 49 4.67 6.99 10.37
N ALA A 50 4.09 6.82 9.19
CA ALA A 50 4.85 6.48 7.98
C ALA A 50 4.01 6.71 6.73
N ARG A 51 4.70 6.91 5.60
CA ARG A 51 4.11 6.99 4.26
C ARG A 51 4.80 5.98 3.38
N TRP A 52 4.01 5.20 2.65
CA TRP A 52 4.52 4.18 1.75
C TRP A 52 3.83 4.27 0.40
N VAL A 53 4.57 3.91 -0.64
CA VAL A 53 4.01 3.74 -1.98
C VAL A 53 4.21 2.28 -2.36
N LEU A 54 3.11 1.61 -2.69
CA LEU A 54 3.10 0.20 -3.04
C LEU A 54 2.65 0.03 -4.49
N ASP A 55 3.18 -0.97 -5.18
CA ASP A 55 2.72 -1.30 -6.52
C ASP A 55 1.37 -2.01 -6.46
N ARG A 56 0.38 -1.50 -7.20
CA ARG A 56 -0.99 -2.03 -7.22
C ARG A 56 -1.03 -3.51 -7.60
N GLU A 57 -0.28 -3.89 -8.64
CA GLU A 57 -0.23 -5.28 -9.08
C GLU A 57 0.39 -6.19 -8.04
N MET A 58 1.44 -5.74 -7.39
CA MET A 58 2.09 -6.49 -6.31
C MET A 58 1.14 -6.73 -5.13
N VAL A 59 0.35 -5.72 -4.76
CA VAL A 59 -0.66 -5.87 -3.70
C VAL A 59 -1.72 -6.89 -4.12
N THR A 60 -2.17 -6.84 -5.36
CA THR A 60 -3.13 -7.80 -5.91
C THR A 60 -2.57 -9.23 -5.83
N GLU A 61 -1.32 -9.43 -6.23
CA GLU A 61 -0.67 -10.74 -6.17
C GLU A 61 -0.48 -11.22 -4.73
N GLY A 62 -0.14 -10.30 -3.82
CA GLY A 62 0.08 -10.61 -2.41
C GLY A 62 -1.15 -11.15 -1.69
N LEU A 63 -2.35 -10.97 -2.24
CA LEU A 63 -3.58 -11.55 -1.72
C LEU A 63 -3.63 -13.07 -1.89
N THR A 64 -2.86 -13.62 -2.83
CA THR A 64 -2.90 -15.07 -3.16
C THR A 64 -1.57 -15.78 -2.93
N ARG A 65 -0.45 -15.06 -2.92
CA ARG A 65 0.88 -15.67 -2.76
C ARG A 65 1.87 -14.68 -2.16
N ALA A 66 2.98 -15.20 -1.65
CA ALA A 66 4.04 -14.35 -1.14
C ALA A 66 4.75 -13.63 -2.29
N VAL A 67 4.87 -12.32 -2.17
CA VAL A 67 5.57 -11.47 -3.14
C VAL A 67 6.36 -10.40 -2.39
N GLY A 68 7.33 -9.79 -3.06
CA GLY A 68 8.07 -8.69 -2.46
C GLY A 68 9.02 -8.05 -3.43
N VAL A 69 9.22 -6.74 -3.26
CA VAL A 69 10.19 -5.95 -4.00
C VAL A 69 10.79 -4.94 -3.02
N GLY A 70 12.12 -4.90 -2.98
CA GLY A 70 12.82 -3.94 -2.14
C GLY A 70 12.48 -4.10 -0.66
N ASP A 71 11.94 -3.05 -0.08
CA ASP A 71 11.66 -2.97 1.36
C ASP A 71 10.26 -3.43 1.74
N VAL A 72 9.51 -4.00 0.80
CA VAL A 72 8.12 -4.42 1.01
C VAL A 72 7.97 -5.90 0.70
N ARG A 73 7.35 -6.64 1.62
CA ARG A 73 6.99 -8.05 1.43
C ARG A 73 5.55 -8.25 1.82
N LEU A 74 4.82 -8.98 0.98
CA LEU A 74 3.39 -9.23 1.14
C LEU A 74 3.13 -10.71 1.08
N ARG A 75 2.21 -11.18 1.90
CA ARG A 75 1.72 -12.57 1.80
C ARG A 75 0.34 -12.70 2.41
N PRO A 76 -0.47 -13.66 1.91
CA PRO A 76 -1.72 -13.98 2.58
C PRO A 76 -1.44 -14.71 3.90
N GLU A 77 -2.28 -14.46 4.89
CA GLU A 77 -2.19 -15.12 6.19
C GLU A 77 -3.59 -15.38 6.71
N SER A 78 -3.80 -16.56 7.30
CA SER A 78 -5.07 -16.90 7.92
C SER A 78 -4.99 -16.71 9.42
N ARG A 79 -6.02 -16.07 10.00
CA ARG A 79 -6.15 -15.91 11.44
C ARG A 79 -7.52 -16.43 11.86
N GLY A 80 -7.55 -17.68 12.32
CA GLY A 80 -8.81 -18.35 12.63
C GLY A 80 -9.67 -18.48 11.38
N MET A 81 -10.84 -17.86 11.40
CA MET A 81 -11.78 -17.86 10.27
C MET A 81 -11.57 -16.68 9.30
N TRP A 82 -10.60 -15.81 9.58
CA TRP A 82 -10.40 -14.58 8.83
C TRP A 82 -9.12 -14.63 8.02
N ASP A 83 -9.18 -14.08 6.82
CA ASP A 83 -8.01 -13.92 5.97
C ASP A 83 -7.49 -12.50 6.07
N GLU A 84 -6.18 -12.39 6.25
CA GLU A 84 -5.46 -11.13 6.33
C GLU A 84 -4.40 -11.04 5.24
N LEU A 85 -4.07 -9.84 4.83
CA LEU A 85 -2.86 -9.56 4.08
C LEU A 85 -1.82 -9.10 5.09
N ARG A 86 -0.68 -9.80 5.12
CA ARG A 86 0.47 -9.43 5.95
C ARG A 86 1.42 -8.61 5.10
N ILE A 87 1.72 -7.41 5.55
CA ILE A 87 2.61 -6.47 4.87
C ILE A 87 3.81 -6.22 5.78
N GLU A 88 4.98 -6.67 5.36
CA GLU A 88 6.23 -6.39 6.08
C GLU A 88 6.92 -5.20 5.42
N LEU A 89 7.19 -4.19 6.23
CA LEU A 89 7.83 -2.94 5.79
C LEU A 89 9.18 -2.83 6.48
N LEU A 90 10.25 -2.71 5.70
CA LEU A 90 11.60 -2.55 6.19
C LEU A 90 12.00 -1.08 6.08
N GLY A 91 12.26 -0.46 7.21
CA GLY A 91 12.71 0.92 7.27
C GLY A 91 14.24 1.05 7.24
N ASP A 92 14.74 2.19 7.66
CA ASP A 92 16.16 2.49 7.68
C ASP A 92 16.91 1.60 8.66
N HIS A 93 18.21 1.45 8.43
CA HIS A 93 19.09 0.72 9.33
C HIS A 93 19.21 1.42 10.67
N ARG A 94 19.20 0.63 11.76
CA ARG A 94 19.49 1.11 13.09
C ARG A 94 21.00 1.30 13.28
N ALA A 95 21.38 1.97 14.36
CA ALA A 95 22.79 2.17 14.70
C ALA A 95 23.54 0.85 14.93
N ASP A 96 22.86 -0.22 15.30
CA ASP A 96 23.44 -1.56 15.49
C ASP A 96 23.56 -2.37 14.19
N GLY A 97 23.15 -1.81 13.06
CA GLY A 97 23.20 -2.46 11.75
C GLY A 97 21.90 -3.19 11.37
N ASP A 98 20.99 -3.40 12.32
CA ASP A 98 19.68 -4.00 12.00
C ASP A 98 18.74 -2.96 11.40
N ARG A 99 17.81 -3.43 10.59
CA ARG A 99 16.80 -2.56 9.99
C ARG A 99 15.55 -2.50 10.87
N HIS A 100 14.94 -1.31 10.94
CA HIS A 100 13.61 -1.19 11.51
C HIS A 100 12.63 -2.02 10.70
N ARG A 101 11.77 -2.72 11.40
CA ARG A 101 10.77 -3.58 10.76
C ARG A 101 9.40 -3.33 11.38
N ALA A 102 8.42 -3.18 10.53
CA ALA A 102 7.02 -3.11 10.94
C ALA A 102 6.23 -4.12 10.12
N VAL A 103 5.25 -4.75 10.74
CA VAL A 103 4.35 -5.68 10.08
C VAL A 103 2.95 -5.15 10.24
N VAL A 104 2.24 -5.01 9.12
CA VAL A 104 0.86 -4.54 9.10
C VAL A 104 -0.03 -5.68 8.68
N PHE A 105 -1.15 -5.85 9.38
CA PHE A 105 -2.16 -6.84 9.07
C PHE A 105 -3.45 -6.12 8.71
N VAL A 106 -3.96 -6.40 7.54
CA VAL A 106 -5.18 -5.81 7.04
C VAL A 106 -6.13 -6.90 6.55
N TRP A 107 -7.43 -6.76 6.82
CA TRP A 107 -8.41 -7.72 6.36
C TRP A 107 -8.35 -7.84 4.83
N THR A 108 -8.24 -9.06 4.35
CA THR A 108 -8.20 -9.35 2.91
C THR A 108 -9.41 -8.77 2.18
N ALA A 109 -10.60 -8.90 2.77
CA ALA A 109 -11.83 -8.36 2.18
C ALA A 109 -11.77 -6.84 2.00
N ALA A 110 -11.15 -6.12 2.93
CA ALA A 110 -11.01 -4.67 2.83
C ALA A 110 -10.06 -4.27 1.71
N VAL A 111 -8.95 -5.00 1.56
CA VAL A 111 -7.99 -4.77 0.47
C VAL A 111 -8.64 -5.07 -0.89
N GLU A 112 -9.36 -6.18 -1.00
CA GLU A 112 -10.08 -6.54 -2.23
C GLU A 112 -11.10 -5.48 -2.62
N SER A 113 -11.84 -4.96 -1.65
CA SER A 113 -12.82 -3.90 -1.89
C SER A 113 -12.16 -2.62 -2.42
N PHE A 114 -11.05 -2.22 -1.81
CA PHE A 114 -10.30 -1.05 -2.27
C PHE A 114 -9.75 -1.26 -3.69
N LEU A 115 -9.15 -2.42 -3.94
CA LEU A 115 -8.61 -2.74 -5.27
C LEU A 115 -9.69 -2.72 -6.35
N ARG A 116 -10.88 -3.25 -6.05
CA ARG A 116 -12.01 -3.18 -7.01
C ARG A 116 -12.35 -1.74 -7.37
N GLU A 117 -12.35 -0.85 -6.41
CA GLU A 117 -12.58 0.57 -6.67
C GLU A 117 -11.48 1.17 -7.55
N THR A 118 -10.21 0.82 -7.29
CA THR A 118 -9.11 1.28 -8.16
C THR A 118 -9.22 0.71 -9.56
N HIS A 119 -9.67 -0.55 -9.69
CA HIS A 119 -9.85 -1.19 -10.99
C HIS A 119 -11.00 -0.58 -11.79
N SER A 120 -11.96 0.05 -11.12
CA SER A 120 -13.02 0.78 -11.80
C SER A 120 -12.54 2.13 -12.34
N VAL A 121 -11.49 2.69 -11.75
CA VAL A 121 -10.84 3.92 -12.24
C VAL A 121 -9.90 3.63 -13.39
N VAL A 122 -9.00 2.65 -13.21
CA VAL A 122 -8.09 2.18 -14.27
C VAL A 122 -8.07 0.66 -14.20
N ARG A 123 -8.52 0.00 -15.27
CA ARG A 123 -8.55 -1.46 -15.34
C ARG A 123 -7.14 -2.04 -15.30
N PRO A 124 -6.95 -3.24 -14.69
CA PRO A 124 -5.68 -3.94 -14.76
C PRO A 124 -5.24 -4.14 -16.20
N GLY A 125 -3.98 -3.85 -16.49
CA GLY A 125 -3.45 -3.93 -17.86
C GLY A 125 -3.69 -2.69 -18.70
N ARG A 126 -4.43 -1.71 -18.19
CA ARG A 126 -4.71 -0.44 -18.88
C ARG A 126 -3.97 0.74 -18.27
N GLU A 127 -3.06 0.48 -17.36
CA GLU A 127 -2.24 1.49 -16.73
C GLU A 127 -1.38 2.17 -17.79
N ARG A 128 -1.45 3.50 -17.81
CA ARG A 128 -0.63 4.33 -18.69
C ARG A 128 -0.10 5.50 -17.92
N VAL A 129 1.21 5.62 -17.87
CA VAL A 129 1.83 6.89 -17.50
C VAL A 129 1.68 7.79 -18.71
N CYS A 130 1.07 8.96 -18.51
CA CYS A 130 0.78 9.87 -19.62
C CYS A 130 2.06 10.62 -20.02
N VAL A 131 2.92 9.93 -20.77
CA VAL A 131 4.18 10.50 -21.27
C VAL A 131 3.91 11.68 -22.18
N ASP A 132 2.84 11.61 -22.97
CA ASP A 132 2.45 12.67 -23.88
C ASP A 132 2.10 13.96 -23.13
N ASP A 133 1.39 13.87 -22.01
CA ASP A 133 1.07 15.02 -21.18
C ASP A 133 2.32 15.60 -20.54
N PHE A 134 3.23 14.74 -20.09
CA PHE A 134 4.51 15.17 -19.54
C PHE A 134 5.36 15.90 -20.58
N LEU A 135 5.43 15.37 -21.81
CA LEU A 135 6.16 16.01 -22.88
C LEU A 135 5.51 17.35 -23.30
N ALA A 136 4.18 17.40 -23.30
CA ALA A 136 3.46 18.65 -23.59
C ALA A 136 3.76 19.73 -22.56
N GLU A 137 3.82 19.36 -21.27
CA GLU A 137 4.19 20.31 -20.22
C GLU A 137 5.62 20.82 -20.37
N LEU A 138 6.56 19.95 -20.71
CA LEU A 138 7.94 20.33 -20.93
C LEU A 138 8.10 21.29 -22.11
N THR A 139 7.34 21.07 -23.19
CA THR A 139 7.36 21.95 -24.36
C THR A 139 6.67 23.28 -24.10
N ALA A 140 5.64 23.30 -23.25
CA ALA A 140 4.93 24.54 -22.91
C ALA A 140 5.77 25.47 -22.03
N GLU A 141 6.68 24.93 -21.24
CA GLU A 141 7.60 25.70 -20.39
C GLU A 141 8.86 26.17 -21.10
N GLY A 142 9.11 25.60 -22.23
CA GLY A 142 10.27 25.96 -23.07
C GLY A 142 9.95 27.10 -23.98
#